data_cd3bbed975fe47bba7a19c90f6ee2e92
#
_entry.id   cd3bbed975fe47bba7a19c90f6ee2e92
#
_cell.length_a   1.000
_cell.length_b   1.000
_cell.length_c   1.000
_cell.angle_alpha   90.00
_cell.angle_beta   90.00
_cell.angle_gamma   90.00
#
_symmetry.space_group_name_H-M   'P 1'
#
loop_
_entity.id
_entity.type
_entity.pdbx_description
1 polymer ?
#
loop_
_entity_poly.entity_id
_entity_poly.type
_entity_poly.pdbx_seq_one_letter_code
_entity_poly.pdbx_strand_id
1 'polypeptide(L)'
;QFYHYLFSNEFISNMKKFSNVPINKVKIFEFMLLTKGGYQQPHIHNSGPSTVIMMLYFNKNWKKGEPGGTYITPEEDESKMIFEPYNLNNSSIIFHDGPQAGHGVRYVSKNIERRAIQIYLEEYSPETGWNVYPKNTELKEI
;
A
#
# COMPACT_ATOMS: atom_id res chain seq x y z
N GLN A 1 4.72 14.79 -15.94
CA GLN A 1 6.04 14.14 -15.82
C GLN A 1 6.01 13.03 -14.76
N PHE A 2 5.62 13.31 -13.51
CA PHE A 2 5.63 12.32 -12.41
C PHE A 2 4.80 11.07 -12.72
N TYR A 3 3.56 11.23 -13.18
CA TYR A 3 2.69 10.11 -13.57
C TYR A 3 3.36 9.23 -14.65
N HIS A 4 3.89 9.83 -15.71
CA HIS A 4 4.57 9.07 -16.77
C HIS A 4 5.80 8.32 -16.28
N TYR A 5 6.53 8.89 -15.33
CA TYR A 5 7.67 8.20 -14.71
C TYR A 5 7.23 6.95 -13.96
N LEU A 6 6.16 7.02 -13.17
CA LEU A 6 5.65 5.86 -12.41
C LEU A 6 5.21 4.68 -13.30
N PHE A 7 4.84 4.95 -14.53
CA PHE A 7 4.49 3.92 -15.52
C PHE A 7 5.63 3.57 -16.47
N SER A 8 6.82 4.12 -16.27
CA SER A 8 7.97 3.86 -17.12
C SER A 8 8.64 2.53 -16.78
N ASN A 9 9.25 1.93 -17.80
CA ASN A 9 10.08 0.72 -17.61
C ASN A 9 11.24 0.97 -16.64
N GLU A 10 11.78 2.19 -16.61
CA GLU A 10 12.83 2.58 -15.68
C GLU A 10 12.37 2.46 -14.23
N PHE A 11 11.24 3.10 -13.89
CA PHE A 11 10.68 3.03 -12.53
C PHE A 11 10.38 1.58 -12.11
N ILE A 12 9.69 0.83 -12.96
CA ILE A 12 9.31 -0.56 -12.67
C ILE A 12 10.55 -1.44 -12.50
N SER A 13 11.57 -1.27 -13.35
CA SER A 13 12.83 -2.02 -13.22
C SER A 13 13.57 -1.70 -11.92
N ASN A 14 13.58 -0.42 -11.51
CA ASN A 14 14.19 0.00 -10.25
C ASN A 14 13.42 -0.57 -9.05
N MET A 15 12.09 -0.53 -9.08
CA MET A 15 11.24 -1.11 -8.03
C MET A 15 11.39 -2.63 -7.94
N LYS A 16 11.48 -3.31 -9.07
CA LYS A 16 11.76 -4.76 -9.13
C LYS A 16 13.09 -5.10 -8.46
N LYS A 17 14.15 -4.35 -8.77
CA LYS A 17 15.47 -4.54 -8.15
C LYS A 17 15.44 -4.25 -6.65
N PHE A 18 14.76 -3.17 -6.25
CA PHE A 18 14.67 -2.75 -4.85
C PHE A 18 13.91 -3.76 -4.00
N SER A 19 12.76 -4.22 -4.47
CA SER A 19 11.87 -5.12 -3.72
C SER A 19 12.27 -6.60 -3.82
N ASN A 20 13.06 -6.97 -4.83
CA ASN A 20 13.32 -8.35 -5.22
C ASN A 20 12.04 -9.16 -5.51
N VAL A 21 10.99 -8.48 -5.98
CA VAL A 21 9.70 -9.07 -6.36
C VAL A 21 9.55 -9.00 -7.88
N PRO A 22 9.03 -10.03 -8.57
CA PRO A 22 8.93 -10.08 -10.03
C PRO A 22 7.82 -9.20 -10.60
N ILE A 23 7.67 -7.97 -10.08
CA ILE A 23 6.73 -6.98 -10.59
C ILE A 23 7.11 -6.49 -11.98
N ASN A 24 6.12 -6.20 -12.81
CA ASN A 24 6.34 -5.68 -14.16
C ASN A 24 5.31 -4.64 -14.62
N LYS A 25 4.25 -4.38 -13.84
CA LYS A 25 3.24 -3.37 -14.16
C LYS A 25 2.69 -2.67 -12.93
N VAL A 26 2.25 -1.43 -13.13
CA VAL A 26 1.36 -0.73 -12.19
C VAL A 26 -0.07 -1.26 -12.41
N LYS A 27 -0.66 -1.82 -11.38
CA LYS A 27 -2.04 -2.32 -11.37
C LYS A 27 -3.02 -1.28 -10.86
N ILE A 28 -2.65 -0.60 -9.78
CA ILE A 28 -3.49 0.43 -9.14
C ILE A 28 -2.67 1.71 -9.01
N PHE A 29 -3.33 2.82 -9.29
CA PHE A 29 -2.86 4.17 -9.03
C PHE A 29 -4.05 5.00 -8.57
N GLU A 30 -4.09 5.34 -7.29
CA GLU A 30 -5.22 6.00 -6.67
C GLU A 30 -4.81 7.21 -5.83
N PHE A 31 -5.57 8.29 -5.94
CA PHE A 31 -5.49 9.40 -5.01
C PHE A 31 -6.38 9.12 -3.80
N MET A 32 -5.81 9.25 -2.62
CA MET A 32 -6.49 9.03 -1.36
C MET A 32 -6.53 10.32 -0.54
N LEU A 33 -7.72 10.69 -0.08
CA LEU A 33 -7.93 11.77 0.87
C LEU A 33 -8.71 11.26 2.07
N LEU A 34 -8.12 11.36 3.25
CA LEU A 34 -8.85 11.18 4.51
C LEU A 34 -8.86 12.48 5.29
N THR A 35 -10.03 12.82 5.82
CA THR A 35 -10.25 13.98 6.67
C THR A 35 -10.59 13.52 8.09
N LYS A 36 -10.87 14.45 9.00
CA LYS A 36 -11.34 14.13 10.34
C LYS A 36 -12.51 13.12 10.30
N GLY A 37 -12.40 12.07 11.06
CA GLY A 37 -13.37 10.95 11.08
C GLY A 37 -13.02 9.82 10.10
N GLY A 38 -12.11 10.05 9.17
CA GLY A 38 -11.66 9.02 8.24
C GLY A 38 -10.78 7.98 8.94
N TYR A 39 -10.93 6.73 8.53
CA TYR A 39 -10.10 5.61 8.96
C TYR A 39 -10.21 4.50 7.92
N GLN A 40 -9.36 3.51 8.03
CA GLN A 40 -9.44 2.28 7.26
C GLN A 40 -9.21 1.11 8.23
N GLN A 41 -10.18 0.22 8.31
CA GLN A 41 -10.02 -0.98 9.14
C GLN A 41 -8.85 -1.81 8.68
N PRO A 42 -8.19 -2.54 9.58
CA PRO A 42 -7.13 -3.47 9.18
C PRO A 42 -7.72 -4.55 8.28
N HIS A 43 -7.05 -4.80 7.18
CA HIS A 43 -7.45 -5.80 6.20
C HIS A 43 -6.23 -6.39 5.51
N ILE A 44 -6.40 -7.60 5.00
CA ILE A 44 -5.41 -8.32 4.21
C ILE A 44 -5.99 -8.46 2.81
N HIS A 45 -5.20 -8.11 1.80
CA HIS A 45 -5.62 -8.36 0.42
C HIS A 45 -5.37 -9.82 0.04
N ASN A 46 -6.29 -10.37 -0.76
CA ASN A 46 -6.07 -11.63 -1.43
C ASN A 46 -5.27 -11.41 -2.73
N SER A 47 -4.13 -10.74 -2.60
CA SER A 47 -3.22 -10.50 -3.72
C SER A 47 -2.22 -11.64 -3.83
N GLY A 48 -1.72 -11.85 -5.04
CA GLY A 48 -0.70 -12.86 -5.29
C GLY A 48 0.64 -12.53 -4.61
N PRO A 49 1.58 -13.49 -4.61
CA PRO A 49 2.86 -13.34 -3.91
C PRO A 49 3.79 -12.31 -4.54
N SER A 50 3.46 -11.76 -5.70
CA SER A 50 4.28 -10.78 -6.43
C SER A 50 3.63 -9.41 -6.46
N THR A 51 3.23 -8.89 -5.28
CA THR A 51 2.61 -7.57 -5.12
C THR A 51 3.43 -6.70 -4.19
N VAL A 52 3.72 -5.49 -4.64
CA VAL A 52 4.37 -4.43 -3.85
C VAL A 52 3.43 -3.24 -3.77
N ILE A 53 3.16 -2.78 -2.56
CA ILE A 53 2.36 -1.59 -2.31
C ILE A 53 3.28 -0.43 -1.95
N MET A 54 3.04 0.72 -2.57
CA MET A 54 3.73 1.96 -2.30
C MET A 54 2.71 3.04 -1.94
N MET A 55 2.91 3.68 -0.79
CA MET A 55 2.14 4.84 -0.37
C MET A 55 3.04 6.07 -0.44
N LEU A 56 2.60 7.08 -1.17
CA LEU A 56 3.26 8.39 -1.26
C LEU A 56 2.42 9.42 -0.52
N TYR A 57 2.99 10.08 0.48
CA TYR A 57 2.31 11.07 1.30
C TYR A 57 2.71 12.49 0.90
N PHE A 58 1.72 13.34 0.67
CA PHE A 58 1.88 14.75 0.22
C PHE A 58 1.32 15.73 1.24
N ASN A 59 1.47 15.42 2.51
CA ASN A 59 0.98 16.31 3.55
C ASN A 59 1.93 17.49 3.77
N LYS A 60 1.37 18.56 4.32
CA LYS A 60 2.11 19.71 4.83
C LYS A 60 1.75 19.92 6.28
N ASN A 61 2.75 20.20 7.11
CA ASN A 61 2.56 20.47 8.53
C ASN A 61 1.95 19.30 9.32
N TRP A 62 2.10 18.06 8.82
CA TRP A 62 1.77 16.89 9.61
C TRP A 62 2.71 16.82 10.80
N LYS A 63 2.18 16.72 12.00
CA LYS A 63 3.01 16.61 13.20
C LYS A 63 3.59 15.19 13.25
N LYS A 64 4.90 15.10 13.36
CA LYS A 64 5.61 13.81 13.46
C LYS A 64 5.09 13.00 14.64
N GLY A 65 4.86 11.71 14.43
CA GLY A 65 4.29 10.80 15.41
C GLY A 65 2.76 10.85 15.55
N GLU A 66 2.08 11.77 14.86
CA GLU A 66 0.62 11.73 14.79
C GLU A 66 0.14 10.55 13.94
N PRO A 67 -0.88 9.80 14.41
CA PRO A 67 -1.44 8.69 13.67
C PRO A 67 -2.12 9.13 12.38
N GLY A 68 -2.18 8.25 11.40
CA GLY A 68 -2.87 8.48 10.12
C GLY A 68 -2.09 8.03 8.90
N GLY A 69 -0.86 7.52 9.07
CA GLY A 69 -0.17 6.77 8.05
C GLY A 69 -0.81 5.39 7.85
N THR A 70 -0.44 4.71 6.78
CA THR A 70 -0.80 3.31 6.61
C THR A 70 0.05 2.50 7.58
N TYR A 71 -0.56 1.93 8.59
CA TYR A 71 0.12 1.02 9.52
C TYR A 71 0.15 -0.40 8.97
N ILE A 72 1.08 -1.19 9.47
CA ILE A 72 1.24 -2.61 9.15
C ILE A 72 1.01 -3.45 10.41
N THR A 73 0.27 -4.53 10.25
CA THR A 73 0.00 -5.53 11.28
C THR A 73 0.14 -6.93 10.69
N PRO A 74 0.57 -7.94 11.44
CA PRO A 74 0.64 -9.32 10.93
C PRO A 74 -0.73 -9.97 10.72
N GLU A 75 -1.78 -9.39 11.30
CA GLU A 75 -3.16 -9.88 11.23
C GLU A 75 -4.11 -8.71 10.94
N GLU A 76 -5.40 -8.97 10.83
CA GLU A 76 -6.43 -7.93 10.70
C GLU A 76 -6.83 -7.35 12.07
N ASP A 77 -5.82 -6.98 12.87
CA ASP A 77 -5.97 -6.48 14.23
C ASP A 77 -5.05 -5.28 14.48
N GLU A 78 -5.64 -4.07 14.59
CA GLU A 78 -4.91 -2.84 14.84
C GLU A 78 -4.09 -2.89 16.15
N SER A 79 -4.54 -3.64 17.15
CA SER A 79 -3.82 -3.76 18.43
C SER A 79 -2.46 -4.46 18.30
N LYS A 80 -2.26 -5.21 17.21
CA LYS A 80 -1.03 -5.93 16.88
C LYS A 80 -0.13 -5.17 15.89
N MET A 81 -0.37 -3.89 15.71
CA MET A 81 0.39 -3.04 14.81
C MET A 81 1.89 -3.09 15.12
N ILE A 82 2.70 -3.39 14.11
CA ILE A 82 4.16 -3.48 14.20
C ILE A 82 4.88 -2.28 13.60
N PHE A 83 4.19 -1.50 12.77
CA PHE A 83 4.75 -0.32 12.12
C PHE A 83 3.66 0.70 11.80
N GLU A 84 3.97 1.98 11.96
CA GLU A 84 3.23 3.11 11.40
C GLU A 84 4.22 4.20 11.00
N PRO A 85 4.06 4.86 9.83
CA PRO A 85 4.98 5.91 9.42
C PRO A 85 4.94 7.11 10.36
N TYR A 86 6.11 7.48 10.88
CA TYR A 86 6.28 8.58 11.84
C TYR A 86 6.05 9.96 11.22
N ASN A 87 6.24 10.09 9.92
CA ASN A 87 6.13 11.37 9.21
C ASN A 87 5.36 11.19 7.90
N LEU A 88 4.36 12.02 7.67
CA LEU A 88 3.58 12.03 6.43
C LEU A 88 3.84 13.28 5.57
N ASN A 89 4.82 14.10 5.89
CA ASN A 89 5.20 15.26 5.09
C ASN A 89 6.19 14.84 4.01
N ASN A 90 5.74 14.78 2.77
CA ASN A 90 6.55 14.40 1.61
C ASN A 90 7.41 13.15 1.86
N SER A 91 6.76 12.07 2.21
CA SER A 91 7.37 10.79 2.58
C SER A 91 6.70 9.62 1.87
N SER A 92 7.30 8.46 1.96
CA SER A 92 6.73 7.24 1.38
C SER A 92 6.98 6.04 2.27
N ILE A 93 6.11 5.04 2.14
CA ILE A 93 6.37 3.69 2.61
C ILE A 93 6.19 2.73 1.45
N ILE A 94 6.94 1.64 1.51
CA ILE A 94 6.88 0.55 0.53
C ILE A 94 6.85 -0.74 1.34
N PHE A 95 5.92 -1.62 1.02
CA PHE A 95 5.83 -2.91 1.66
C PHE A 95 5.37 -3.98 0.68
N HIS A 96 5.73 -5.21 0.99
CA HIS A 96 5.27 -6.38 0.27
C HIS A 96 3.89 -6.77 0.78
N ASP A 97 2.94 -6.93 -0.12
CA ASP A 97 1.61 -7.44 0.22
C ASP A 97 1.63 -8.96 0.41
N GLY A 98 0.74 -9.47 1.25
CA GLY A 98 0.68 -10.91 1.52
C GLY A 98 -0.14 -11.25 2.76
N PRO A 99 -0.25 -12.54 3.08
CA PRO A 99 -1.15 -13.03 4.14
C PRO A 99 -0.80 -12.57 5.56
N GLN A 100 0.39 -11.98 5.75
CA GLN A 100 0.83 -11.42 7.03
C GLN A 100 1.09 -9.91 6.95
N ALA A 101 0.57 -9.26 5.91
CA ALA A 101 0.71 -7.83 5.66
C ALA A 101 -0.63 -7.11 5.81
N GLY A 102 -1.33 -7.39 6.90
CA GLY A 102 -2.51 -6.62 7.29
C GLY A 102 -2.14 -5.15 7.43
N HIS A 103 -3.01 -4.27 6.97
CA HIS A 103 -2.76 -2.83 7.02
C HIS A 103 -4.07 -2.05 7.08
N GLY A 104 -3.97 -0.83 7.55
CA GLY A 104 -5.09 0.07 7.67
C GLY A 104 -4.63 1.49 7.97
N VAL A 105 -5.58 2.35 8.34
CA VAL A 105 -5.31 3.72 8.76
C VAL A 105 -6.09 4.00 10.03
N ARG A 106 -5.39 4.38 11.09
CA ARG A 106 -6.03 4.74 12.36
C ARG A 106 -6.93 5.97 12.19
N TYR A 107 -7.93 6.05 13.04
CA TYR A 107 -8.91 7.14 13.04
C TYR A 107 -8.23 8.52 13.08
N VAL A 108 -8.52 9.35 12.09
CA VAL A 108 -8.05 10.73 11.99
C VAL A 108 -8.91 11.61 12.90
N SER A 109 -8.42 11.91 14.09
CA SER A 109 -9.15 12.68 15.12
C SER A 109 -9.10 14.19 14.91
N LYS A 110 -8.09 14.69 14.19
CA LYS A 110 -7.84 16.11 13.99
C LYS A 110 -8.46 16.63 12.70
N ASN A 111 -8.72 17.92 12.65
CA ASN A 111 -9.19 18.60 11.43
C ASN A 111 -8.00 18.86 10.48
N ILE A 112 -7.51 17.80 9.90
CA ILE A 112 -6.40 17.77 8.94
C ILE A 112 -6.78 16.91 7.73
N GLU A 113 -6.10 17.12 6.63
CA GLU A 113 -6.24 16.31 5.43
C GLU A 113 -5.02 15.39 5.28
N ARG A 114 -5.27 14.09 5.27
CA ARG A 114 -4.27 13.08 4.90
C ARG A 114 -4.34 12.85 3.41
N ARG A 115 -3.34 13.32 2.70
CA ARG A 115 -3.23 13.20 1.24
C ARG A 115 -2.19 12.17 0.88
N ALA A 116 -2.59 11.17 0.11
CA ALA A 116 -1.69 10.12 -0.35
C ALA A 116 -1.99 9.70 -1.79
N ILE A 117 -1.02 9.08 -2.42
CA ILE A 117 -1.21 8.26 -3.63
C ILE A 117 -0.87 6.83 -3.23
N GLN A 118 -1.76 5.92 -3.58
CA GLN A 118 -1.56 4.48 -3.44
C GLN A 118 -1.22 3.89 -4.81
N ILE A 119 -0.16 3.09 -4.84
CA ILE A 119 0.33 2.44 -6.05
C ILE A 119 0.52 0.96 -5.75
N TYR A 120 -0.10 0.09 -6.56
CA TYR A 120 0.17 -1.34 -6.54
C TYR A 120 0.98 -1.70 -7.76
N LEU A 121 2.09 -2.38 -7.52
CA LEU A 121 2.95 -2.97 -8.53
C LEU A 121 2.79 -4.47 -8.46
N GLU A 122 2.44 -5.11 -9.58
CA GLU A 122 2.22 -6.55 -9.66
C GLU A 122 2.88 -7.16 -10.88
N GLU A 123 3.01 -8.47 -10.86
CA GLU A 123 3.35 -9.25 -12.03
C GLU A 123 2.10 -9.45 -12.89
N TYR A 124 2.27 -9.27 -14.19
CA TYR A 124 1.24 -9.50 -15.20
C TYR A 124 1.83 -10.26 -16.37
N SER A 125 1.10 -11.28 -16.85
CA SER A 125 1.39 -11.88 -18.13
C SER A 125 0.13 -11.92 -19.01
N PRO A 126 0.26 -11.86 -20.33
CA PRO A 126 -0.89 -12.00 -21.23
C PRO A 126 -1.60 -13.37 -21.10
N GLU A 127 -0.86 -14.40 -20.71
CA GLU A 127 -1.34 -15.79 -20.61
C GLU A 127 -2.13 -16.05 -19.32
N THR A 128 -1.66 -15.48 -18.21
CA THR A 128 -2.23 -15.73 -16.86
C THR A 128 -2.96 -14.52 -16.26
N GLY A 129 -2.82 -13.36 -16.86
CA GLY A 129 -3.34 -12.11 -16.31
C GLY A 129 -2.51 -11.59 -15.15
N TRP A 130 -3.17 -10.91 -14.19
CA TRP A 130 -2.55 -10.44 -12.95
C TRP A 130 -2.19 -11.60 -12.05
N ASN A 131 -1.09 -11.42 -11.31
CA ASN A 131 -0.68 -12.35 -10.28
C ASN A 131 -1.81 -12.52 -9.25
N VAL A 132 -2.22 -13.78 -9.05
CA VAL A 132 -3.25 -14.17 -8.09
C VAL A 132 -2.78 -15.40 -7.34
N TYR A 133 -3.30 -15.64 -6.16
CA TYR A 133 -3.05 -16.89 -5.47
C TYR A 133 -3.50 -18.08 -6.32
N PRO A 134 -2.80 -19.21 -6.27
CA PRO A 134 -3.24 -20.43 -6.94
C PRO A 134 -4.69 -20.75 -6.57
N LYS A 135 -5.48 -21.15 -7.55
CA LYS A 135 -6.93 -21.44 -7.40
C LYS A 135 -7.27 -22.51 -6.34
N ASN A 136 -6.27 -23.25 -5.84
CA ASN A 136 -6.41 -24.28 -4.82
C ASN A 136 -6.30 -23.76 -3.38
N THR A 137 -6.06 -22.49 -3.17
CA THR A 137 -6.31 -21.87 -1.86
C THR A 137 -7.82 -21.70 -1.74
N GLU A 138 -8.47 -22.59 -1.01
CA GLU A 138 -9.87 -22.40 -0.62
C GLU A 138 -10.00 -21.03 0.00
N LEU A 139 -10.72 -20.14 -0.69
CA LEU A 139 -11.18 -18.89 -0.11
C LEU A 139 -12.06 -19.32 1.06
N LYS A 140 -11.62 -19.11 2.27
CA LYS A 140 -12.51 -19.22 3.42
C LYS A 140 -13.54 -18.12 3.21
N GLU A 141 -14.75 -18.53 2.85
CA GLU A 141 -15.90 -17.63 2.93
C GLU A 141 -15.99 -17.12 4.36
N ILE A 142 -15.96 -15.78 4.48
CA ILE A 142 -16.16 -15.09 5.75
C ILE A 142 -17.67 -14.97 5.94
#